data_1cc33d82217debb18dbbb161f5f6d622
#
_entry.id   1cc33d82217debb18dbbb161f5f6d622
#
_cell.length_a   1.000
_cell.length_b   1.000
_cell.length_c   1.000
_cell.angle_alpha   90.00
_cell.angle_beta   90.00
_cell.angle_gamma   90.00
#
_symmetry.space_group_name_H-M   'P 1'
#
loop_
_entity.id
_entity.type
_entity.pdbx_description
1 polymer ?
#
loop_
_entity_poly.entity_id
_entity_poly.type
_entity_poly.pdbx_seq_one_letter_code
_entity_poly.pdbx_strand_id
1 'polypeptide(L)'
;MKNLRHQKPIRFVEEIVKKDADYIFVSCSFPYFPTLPMICEAAAQSSIVFSQNEKPQIGFLLSLKDVELLKDCDILEFQIKIKKDTSFDLLNEFSFELINQNDIYAKGTFIVKLQD
;
A
#
# COMPACT_ATOMS: atom_id res chain seq x y z
N MET A 1 -9.13 8.80 -21.24
CA MET A 1 -8.35 8.11 -20.93
C MET A 1 -8.32 7.97 -19.68
N LYS A 2 -8.15 7.37 -19.25
CA LYS A 2 -8.02 7.19 -18.09
C LYS A 2 -6.85 7.64 -17.52
N ASN A 3 -6.92 7.74 -16.31
CA ASN A 3 -5.81 8.11 -15.53
C ASN A 3 -4.73 7.11 -15.64
N LEU A 4 -3.58 7.53 -16.07
CA LEU A 4 -2.47 6.62 -16.27
C LEU A 4 -1.51 6.57 -15.13
N ARG A 5 -1.84 7.24 -14.02
CA ARG A 5 -0.92 7.39 -12.94
C ARG A 5 -0.45 6.09 -12.35
N HIS A 6 -1.31 5.09 -12.28
CA HIS A 6 -0.98 3.83 -11.63
C HIS A 6 -0.96 2.66 -12.59
N GLN A 7 -0.60 2.91 -13.85
CA GLN A 7 -0.45 1.83 -14.79
C GLN A 7 0.96 1.27 -14.73
N LYS A 8 1.11 0.03 -15.17
CA LYS A 8 2.43 -0.58 -15.17
C LYS A 8 3.39 0.21 -16.03
N PRO A 9 4.64 0.30 -15.61
CA PRO A 9 5.25 -0.34 -14.45
C PRO A 9 5.04 0.41 -13.14
N ILE A 10 4.29 1.50 -13.13
CA ILE A 10 4.09 2.30 -11.93
C ILE A 10 3.12 1.64 -10.96
N ARG A 11 2.16 0.91 -11.49
CA ARG A 11 1.19 0.25 -10.65
C ARG A 11 1.73 -1.08 -10.18
N PHE A 12 1.91 -1.23 -8.87
CA PHE A 12 2.45 -2.45 -8.29
C PHE A 12 1.39 -3.36 -7.71
N VAL A 13 0.24 -2.82 -7.36
CA VAL A 13 -0.82 -3.55 -6.69
C VAL A 13 -1.67 -4.28 -7.71
N GLU A 14 -1.97 -5.55 -7.45
CA GLU A 14 -2.72 -6.37 -8.38
C GLU A 14 -4.12 -6.68 -7.93
N GLU A 15 -4.27 -7.36 -6.79
CA GLU A 15 -5.62 -7.70 -6.36
C GLU A 15 -5.67 -7.94 -4.87
N ILE A 16 -6.87 -7.86 -4.33
CA ILE A 16 -7.10 -8.14 -2.92
C ILE A 16 -7.09 -9.65 -2.73
N VAL A 17 -6.21 -10.12 -1.85
CA VAL A 17 -6.12 -11.54 -1.54
C VAL A 17 -7.04 -11.91 -0.39
N LYS A 18 -7.11 -11.05 0.62
CA LYS A 18 -7.93 -11.30 1.78
C LYS A 18 -8.35 -9.97 2.38
N LYS A 19 -9.58 -9.88 2.84
CA LYS A 19 -10.10 -8.67 3.45
C LYS A 19 -10.75 -8.98 4.78
N ASP A 20 -10.43 -8.19 5.79
CA ASP A 20 -11.02 -8.29 7.11
C ASP A 20 -11.49 -6.90 7.50
N ALA A 21 -12.16 -6.78 8.65
CA ALA A 21 -12.70 -5.49 9.09
C ALA A 21 -11.60 -4.46 9.28
N ASP A 22 -10.45 -4.87 9.82
CA ASP A 22 -9.38 -3.95 10.18
C ASP A 22 -8.21 -3.92 9.21
N TYR A 23 -8.10 -4.89 8.33
CA TYR A 23 -6.95 -4.94 7.45
C TYR A 23 -7.27 -5.70 6.16
N ILE A 24 -6.41 -5.50 5.17
CA ILE A 24 -6.50 -6.25 3.92
C ILE A 24 -5.11 -6.76 3.56
N PHE A 25 -5.10 -7.83 2.78
CA PHE A 25 -3.90 -8.33 2.16
C PHE A 25 -4.06 -8.14 0.66
N VAL A 26 -3.09 -7.51 0.03
CA VAL A 26 -3.13 -7.19 -1.39
C VAL A 26 -1.90 -7.78 -2.04
N SER A 27 -2.09 -8.49 -3.16
CA SER A 27 -0.95 -8.99 -3.90
C SER A 27 -0.32 -7.86 -4.68
N CYS A 28 1.00 -7.87 -4.77
CA CYS A 28 1.71 -6.89 -5.55
C CYS A 28 2.92 -7.53 -6.21
N SER A 29 3.32 -6.97 -7.34
CA SER A 29 4.52 -7.42 -8.01
C SER A 29 5.28 -6.21 -8.51
N PHE A 30 6.59 -6.34 -8.57
CA PHE A 30 7.48 -5.26 -8.95
C PHE A 30 8.24 -5.66 -10.21
N PRO A 31 8.56 -4.70 -11.06
CA PRO A 31 9.31 -5.01 -12.29
C PRO A 31 10.76 -5.38 -12.04
N TYR A 32 11.28 -5.03 -10.85
CA TYR A 32 12.62 -5.42 -10.43
C TYR A 32 12.60 -5.38 -8.90
N PHE A 33 13.69 -5.80 -8.28
CA PHE A 33 13.72 -5.89 -6.83
C PHE A 33 13.41 -4.52 -6.23
N PRO A 34 12.35 -4.43 -5.40
CA PRO A 34 11.86 -3.12 -4.99
C PRO A 34 12.77 -2.41 -4.02
N THR A 35 12.83 -1.09 -4.18
CA THR A 35 13.46 -0.21 -3.22
C THR A 35 12.41 0.23 -2.20
N LEU A 36 12.86 0.82 -1.11
CA LEU A 36 11.93 1.28 -0.08
C LEU A 36 10.91 2.28 -0.61
N PRO A 37 11.29 3.28 -1.44
CA PRO A 37 10.28 4.17 -2.02
C PRO A 37 9.24 3.44 -2.85
N MET A 38 9.62 2.42 -3.60
CA MET A 38 8.67 1.65 -4.38
C MET A 38 7.69 0.91 -3.48
N ILE A 39 8.19 0.38 -2.36
CA ILE A 39 7.35 -0.31 -1.41
C ILE A 39 6.33 0.66 -0.80
N CYS A 40 6.77 1.87 -0.48
CA CYS A 40 5.87 2.88 0.06
C CYS A 40 4.79 3.26 -0.95
N GLU A 41 5.15 3.34 -2.21
CA GLU A 41 4.17 3.63 -3.25
C GLU A 41 3.15 2.51 -3.36
N ALA A 42 3.60 1.26 -3.30
CA ALA A 42 2.69 0.12 -3.35
C ALA A 42 1.75 0.12 -2.15
N ALA A 43 2.25 0.48 -0.98
CA ALA A 43 1.42 0.56 0.21
C ALA A 43 0.35 1.64 0.06
N ALA A 44 0.73 2.79 -0.49
CA ALA A 44 -0.22 3.87 -0.71
C ALA A 44 -1.29 3.46 -1.72
N GLN A 45 -0.91 2.75 -2.78
CA GLN A 45 -1.87 2.25 -3.75
C GLN A 45 -2.84 1.27 -3.09
N SER A 46 -2.34 0.42 -2.20
CA SER A 46 -3.17 -0.55 -1.51
C SER A 46 -4.19 0.12 -0.59
N SER A 47 -3.82 1.23 0.03
CA SER A 47 -4.71 1.91 0.95
C SER A 47 -5.94 2.49 0.25
N ILE A 48 -5.80 2.84 -1.02
CA ILE A 48 -6.94 3.36 -1.79
C ILE A 48 -8.01 2.28 -1.92
N VAL A 49 -7.58 1.04 -2.14
CA VAL A 49 -8.51 -0.07 -2.22
C VAL A 49 -9.24 -0.25 -0.90
N PHE A 50 -8.52 -0.12 0.22
CA PHE A 50 -9.11 -0.26 1.54
C PHE A 50 -10.22 0.76 1.76
N SER A 51 -10.00 1.98 1.31
CA SER A 51 -10.95 3.08 1.55
C SER A 51 -12.00 3.21 0.48
N GLN A 52 -11.95 2.38 -0.55
CA GLN A 52 -12.83 2.52 -1.67
C GLN A 52 -14.25 2.11 -1.30
N ASN A 53 -15.20 2.99 -1.60
CA ASN A 53 -16.61 2.72 -1.41
C ASN A 53 -17.30 2.79 -2.75
N GLU A 54 -18.47 3.42 -2.77
CA GLU A 54 -19.22 3.54 -3.99
C GLU A 54 -18.59 4.51 -4.97
N LYS A 55 -17.86 5.48 -4.46
CA LYS A 55 -17.21 6.46 -5.31
C LYS A 55 -15.72 6.32 -5.22
N PRO A 56 -15.03 6.30 -6.34
CA PRO A 56 -13.57 6.34 -6.31
C PRO A 56 -13.12 7.66 -5.71
N GLN A 57 -12.09 7.61 -4.91
CA GLN A 57 -11.51 8.79 -4.30
C GLN A 57 -10.03 8.84 -4.61
N ILE A 58 -9.51 10.05 -4.71
CA ILE A 58 -8.08 10.26 -4.89
C ILE A 58 -7.47 10.50 -3.53
N GLY A 59 -6.39 9.78 -3.26
CA GLY A 59 -5.68 9.94 -2.01
C GLY A 59 -4.31 10.53 -2.26
N PHE A 60 -3.89 11.38 -1.33
CA PHE A 60 -2.56 11.99 -1.38
C PHE A 60 -1.77 11.53 -0.18
N LEU A 61 -0.58 11.02 -0.44
CA LEU A 61 0.31 10.63 0.63
C LEU A 61 0.87 11.89 1.27
N LEU A 62 0.59 12.09 2.55
CA LEU A 62 1.04 13.27 3.27
C LEU A 62 2.31 13.03 4.04
N SER A 63 2.44 11.88 4.67
CA SER A 63 3.63 11.64 5.47
C SER A 63 3.90 10.17 5.60
N LEU A 64 5.16 9.87 5.84
CA LEU A 64 5.64 8.53 6.13
C LEU A 64 6.38 8.61 7.46
N LYS A 65 6.23 7.59 8.29
CA LYS A 65 7.04 7.54 9.50
C LYS A 65 7.32 6.10 9.86
N ASP A 66 8.45 5.90 10.53
CA ASP A 66 8.87 4.59 11.00
C ASP A 66 8.96 3.57 9.86
N VAL A 67 9.34 4.05 8.68
CA VAL A 67 9.47 3.18 7.51
C VAL A 67 10.84 2.52 7.57
N GLU A 68 10.81 1.20 7.44
CA GLU A 68 12.02 0.43 7.68
C GLU A 68 12.08 -0.78 6.76
N LEU A 69 13.24 -1.00 6.16
CA LEU A 69 13.49 -2.20 5.38
C LEU A 69 14.12 -3.21 6.33
N LEU A 70 13.44 -4.33 6.53
CA LEU A 70 13.89 -5.33 7.51
C LEU A 70 14.70 -6.45 6.87
N LYS A 71 14.52 -6.65 5.57
CA LYS A 71 15.18 -7.74 4.87
C LYS A 71 15.37 -7.33 3.42
N ASP A 72 16.50 -7.68 2.83
CA ASP A 72 16.76 -7.35 1.44
C ASP A 72 15.72 -8.03 0.55
N CYS A 73 15.17 -7.27 -0.40
CA CYS A 73 14.19 -7.79 -1.32
C CYS A 73 14.89 -8.47 -2.49
N ASP A 74 14.80 -9.79 -2.50
CA ASP A 74 15.43 -10.60 -3.53
C ASP A 74 14.41 -11.37 -4.35
N ILE A 75 13.16 -10.97 -4.28
CA ILE A 75 12.06 -11.55 -5.07
C ILE A 75 11.23 -10.40 -5.62
N LEU A 76 10.29 -10.71 -6.49
CA LEU A 76 9.49 -9.69 -7.17
C LEU A 76 8.04 -9.66 -6.73
N GLU A 77 7.56 -10.73 -6.11
CA GLU A 77 6.16 -10.84 -5.76
C GLU A 77 5.98 -10.92 -4.27
N PHE A 78 5.04 -10.13 -3.77
CA PHE A 78 4.80 -10.00 -2.34
C PHE A 78 3.32 -9.84 -2.08
N GLN A 79 2.98 -9.84 -0.81
CA GLN A 79 1.70 -9.33 -0.35
C GLN A 79 1.97 -8.13 0.55
N ILE A 80 1.07 -7.17 0.52
CA ILE A 80 1.11 -6.06 1.45
C ILE A 80 -0.08 -6.21 2.37
N LYS A 81 0.21 -6.23 3.66
CA LYS A 81 -0.83 -6.18 4.69
C LYS A 81 -1.01 -4.74 5.09
N ILE A 82 -2.20 -4.21 4.88
CA ILE A 82 -2.54 -2.83 5.24
C ILE A 82 -3.54 -2.85 6.36
N LYS A 83 -3.25 -2.12 7.42
CA LYS A 83 -4.15 -1.95 8.53
C LYS A 83 -4.51 -0.48 8.66
N LYS A 84 -5.81 -0.19 8.78
CA LYS A 84 -6.25 1.17 9.00
C LYS A 84 -6.23 1.43 10.49
N ASP A 85 -5.36 2.34 10.92
CA ASP A 85 -5.18 2.61 12.33
C ASP A 85 -6.17 3.63 12.85
N THR A 86 -6.23 4.80 12.21
CA THR A 86 -7.17 5.83 12.63
C THR A 86 -7.70 6.55 11.42
N SER A 87 -8.82 7.23 11.62
CA SER A 87 -9.45 8.01 10.60
C SER A 87 -10.02 9.26 11.26
N PHE A 88 -9.65 10.43 10.75
CA PHE A 88 -10.13 11.69 11.27
C PHE A 88 -10.38 12.62 10.10
N ASP A 89 -11.65 12.99 9.90
CA ASP A 89 -12.04 13.83 8.79
C ASP A 89 -11.65 13.14 7.49
N LEU A 90 -10.83 13.77 6.64
CA LEU A 90 -10.36 13.16 5.41
C LEU A 90 -8.99 12.54 5.54
N LEU A 91 -8.44 12.51 6.75
CA LEU A 91 -7.12 11.93 7.00
C LEU A 91 -7.26 10.50 7.48
N ASN A 92 -6.50 9.61 6.89
CA ASN A 92 -6.48 8.21 7.30
C ASN A 92 -5.05 7.79 7.54
N GLU A 93 -4.83 7.18 8.69
CA GLU A 93 -3.53 6.65 9.04
C GLU A 93 -3.54 5.14 8.86
N PHE A 94 -2.52 4.64 8.19
CA PHE A 94 -2.38 3.22 7.91
C PHE A 94 -1.00 2.74 8.33
N SER A 95 -0.94 1.47 8.73
CA SER A 95 0.34 0.80 8.87
C SER A 95 0.39 -0.34 7.86
N PHE A 96 1.59 -0.69 7.42
CA PHE A 96 1.74 -1.72 6.42
C PHE A 96 2.92 -2.63 6.71
N GLU A 97 2.84 -3.83 6.16
CA GLU A 97 3.93 -4.78 6.15
C GLU A 97 4.03 -5.39 4.76
N LEU A 98 5.23 -5.43 4.21
CA LEU A 98 5.50 -6.14 2.97
C LEU A 98 5.95 -7.54 3.34
N ILE A 99 5.18 -8.55 2.92
CA ILE A 99 5.42 -9.90 3.37
C ILE A 99 5.49 -10.88 2.20
N ASN A 100 6.17 -11.98 2.44
CA ASN A 100 6.14 -13.13 1.56
C ASN A 100 6.29 -14.35 2.45
N GLN A 101 5.30 -15.25 2.39
CA GLN A 101 5.25 -16.40 3.27
C GLN A 101 5.29 -15.92 4.72
N ASN A 102 6.27 -16.34 5.50
CA ASN A 102 6.33 -15.95 6.91
C ASN A 102 7.33 -14.84 7.18
N ASP A 103 7.89 -14.23 6.14
CA ASP A 103 8.90 -13.20 6.31
C ASP A 103 8.31 -11.82 6.09
N ILE A 104 8.71 -10.88 6.95
CA ILE A 104 8.36 -9.48 6.80
C ILE A 104 9.58 -8.77 6.23
N TYR A 105 9.43 -8.17 5.06
CA TYR A 105 10.54 -7.50 4.38
C TYR A 105 10.63 -6.02 4.69
N ALA A 106 9.50 -5.38 4.95
CA ALA A 106 9.47 -3.95 5.24
C ALA A 106 8.22 -3.63 6.03
N LYS A 107 8.24 -2.51 6.72
CA LYS A 107 7.07 -2.04 7.45
C LYS A 107 7.12 -0.53 7.56
N GLY A 108 6.00 0.07 7.92
CA GLY A 108 5.93 1.51 8.10
C GLY A 108 4.53 1.98 8.37
N THR A 109 4.41 3.27 8.57
CA THR A 109 3.14 3.94 8.79
C THR A 109 3.07 5.13 7.84
N PHE A 110 1.89 5.42 7.33
CA PHE A 110 1.72 6.57 6.46
C PHE A 110 0.33 7.16 6.64
N ILE A 111 0.22 8.42 6.26
CA ILE A 111 -1.04 9.15 6.33
C ILE A 111 -1.42 9.56 4.91
N VAL A 112 -2.66 9.28 4.58
CA VAL A 112 -3.24 9.64 3.29
C VAL A 112 -4.38 10.61 3.53
N LYS A 113 -4.43 11.67 2.75
CA LYS A 113 -5.55 12.59 2.74
C LYS A 113 -6.42 12.27 1.54
N LEU A 114 -7.69 12.02 1.79
CA LEU A 114 -8.62 11.77 0.71
C LEU A 114 -9.19 13.09 0.21
N GLN A 115 -9.44 13.14 -1.09
CA GLN A 115 -10.02 14.31 -1.70
C GLN A 115 -11.47 13.99 -2.05
N ASP A 116 -12.35 14.90 -1.69
CA ASP A 116 -13.77 14.75 -2.02
C ASP A 116 -14.02 14.86 -3.51
#